data_b3120fe76a2bb29724da60c852163cfe
#
_entry.id   b3120fe76a2bb29724da60c852163cfe
#
_cell.length_a   1.000
_cell.length_b   1.000
_cell.length_c   1.000
_cell.angle_alpha   90.00
_cell.angle_beta   90.00
_cell.angle_gamma   90.00
#
_symmetry.space_group_name_H-M   'P 1'
#
loop_
_entity.id
_entity.type
_entity.pdbx_description
1 polymer ?
#
loop_
_entity_poly.entity_id
_entity_poly.type
_entity_poly.pdbx_seq_one_letter_code
_entity_poly.pdbx_strand_id
1 'polypeptide(L)'
;YIMYGGKVIWLIDQVFADMDSLNSKYNNNTILATAKDLNLDDQFFRYGVRFNKDLVLDLRSAPIPVVNGKYGTQVKTQLYPWPYFPFLFSKNDHPINKNLDVVKAEFAGSIDLIGSGEVKKTVLLASSDATKVMKAPTRISLNMLSFEPPVQQYNKSDIPIVVLVEGEFESVYKNR
;
A
#
# COMPACT_ATOMS: atom_id res chain seq x y z
N TYR A 1 24.95 -4.60 -8.44
CA TYR A 1 24.35 -3.72 -9.45
C TYR A 1 24.17 -2.30 -8.89
N ILE A 2 23.49 -2.10 -7.77
CA ILE A 2 23.24 -0.78 -7.13
C ILE A 2 24.58 -0.08 -6.81
N MET A 3 25.56 -0.79 -6.24
CA MET A 3 26.90 -0.26 -5.91
C MET A 3 27.69 0.27 -7.11
N TYR A 4 27.28 -0.08 -8.32
CA TYR A 4 27.87 0.40 -9.58
C TYR A 4 27.00 1.45 -10.29
N GLY A 5 26.11 2.11 -9.55
CA GLY A 5 25.22 3.15 -10.07
C GLY A 5 23.97 2.63 -10.80
N GLY A 6 23.65 1.37 -10.65
CA GLY A 6 22.44 0.78 -11.23
C GLY A 6 21.17 1.29 -10.57
N LYS A 7 20.13 1.55 -11.38
CA LYS A 7 18.80 1.97 -10.90
C LYS A 7 17.91 0.76 -10.75
N VAL A 8 17.17 0.68 -9.64
CA VAL A 8 16.27 -0.43 -9.31
C VAL A 8 14.91 0.11 -8.90
N ILE A 9 13.86 -0.52 -9.36
CA ILE A 9 12.49 -0.32 -8.88
C ILE A 9 12.12 -1.55 -8.07
N TRP A 10 11.73 -1.32 -6.82
CA TRP A 10 11.26 -2.35 -5.90
C TRP A 10 9.74 -2.30 -5.82
N LEU A 11 9.07 -3.39 -6.15
CA LEU A 11 7.64 -3.59 -5.95
C LEU A 11 7.46 -4.61 -4.84
N ILE A 12 7.08 -4.14 -3.65
CA ILE A 12 7.12 -4.93 -2.42
C ILE A 12 5.74 -4.99 -1.78
N ASP A 13 5.23 -6.19 -1.61
CA ASP A 13 4.07 -6.49 -0.78
C ASP A 13 4.52 -7.12 0.53
N GLN A 14 4.37 -6.42 1.65
CA GLN A 14 4.72 -6.89 2.99
C GLN A 14 3.63 -7.74 3.65
N VAL A 15 2.44 -7.81 3.06
CA VAL A 15 1.29 -8.50 3.61
C VAL A 15 0.65 -9.39 2.55
N PHE A 16 0.23 -10.59 2.93
CA PHE A 16 -0.59 -11.46 2.09
C PHE A 16 -2.04 -10.96 2.10
N ALA A 17 -2.44 -10.25 1.06
CA ALA A 17 -3.80 -9.81 0.83
C ALA A 17 -4.06 -9.68 -0.67
N ASP A 18 -5.13 -10.28 -1.17
CA ASP A 18 -5.53 -10.20 -2.56
C ASP A 18 -7.06 -10.37 -2.72
N MET A 19 -7.59 -9.88 -3.83
CA MET A 19 -9.02 -9.93 -4.13
C MET A 19 -9.52 -11.33 -4.49
N ASP A 20 -8.67 -12.18 -5.08
CA ASP A 20 -9.08 -13.52 -5.49
C ASP A 20 -9.36 -14.40 -4.26
N SER A 21 -8.47 -14.31 -3.26
CA SER A 21 -8.68 -14.96 -1.96
C SER A 21 -9.92 -14.43 -1.25
N LEU A 22 -10.16 -13.12 -1.32
CA LEU A 22 -11.29 -12.47 -0.67
C LEU A 22 -12.63 -12.88 -1.32
N ASN A 23 -12.67 -13.01 -2.65
CA ASN A 23 -13.84 -13.43 -3.43
C ASN A 23 -14.05 -14.95 -3.46
N SER A 24 -13.14 -15.73 -2.86
CA SER A 24 -13.24 -17.17 -2.85
C SER A 24 -14.49 -17.64 -2.08
N LYS A 25 -15.24 -18.55 -2.69
CA LYS A 25 -16.43 -19.17 -2.08
C LYS A 25 -16.12 -19.89 -0.76
N TYR A 26 -14.88 -20.30 -0.56
CA TYR A 26 -14.44 -21.02 0.65
C TYR A 26 -14.18 -20.09 1.84
N ASN A 27 -13.97 -18.80 1.61
CA ASN A 27 -13.51 -17.84 2.63
C ASN A 27 -14.64 -16.96 3.19
N ASN A 28 -15.89 -17.18 2.79
CA ASN A 28 -17.05 -16.36 3.21
C ASN A 28 -16.76 -14.84 3.10
N ASN A 29 -16.14 -14.43 2.00
CA ASN A 29 -15.75 -13.03 1.74
C ASN A 29 -14.83 -12.43 2.83
N THR A 30 -14.04 -13.27 3.50
CA THR A 30 -13.16 -12.84 4.60
C THR A 30 -11.83 -13.57 4.51
N ILE A 31 -10.73 -12.83 4.66
CA ILE A 31 -9.37 -13.37 4.73
C ILE A 31 -8.64 -12.85 5.96
N LEU A 32 -7.62 -13.59 6.40
CA LEU A 32 -6.66 -13.13 7.38
C LEU A 32 -5.40 -12.66 6.63
N ALA A 33 -5.21 -11.35 6.59
CA ALA A 33 -4.02 -10.74 6.04
C ALA A 33 -2.85 -10.90 7.01
N THR A 34 -1.82 -11.64 6.61
CA THR A 34 -0.65 -11.95 7.44
C THR A 34 0.61 -11.33 6.84
N ALA A 35 1.57 -11.01 7.70
CA ALA A 35 2.85 -10.46 7.24
C ALA A 35 3.65 -11.48 6.42
N LYS A 36 4.32 -10.98 5.37
CA LYS A 36 5.33 -11.72 4.61
C LYS A 36 6.71 -11.49 5.24
N ASP A 37 7.51 -12.53 5.31
CA ASP A 37 8.92 -12.41 5.66
C ASP A 37 9.76 -12.52 4.38
N LEU A 38 10.24 -11.37 3.90
CA LEU A 38 10.99 -11.27 2.66
C LEU A 38 12.50 -11.29 2.88
N ASN A 39 12.97 -11.23 4.14
CA ASN A 39 14.39 -11.15 4.52
C ASN A 39 15.14 -9.97 3.84
N LEU A 40 14.44 -8.88 3.56
CA LEU A 40 14.99 -7.66 2.94
C LEU A 40 15.05 -6.48 3.90
N ASP A 41 14.60 -6.65 5.15
CA ASP A 41 14.48 -5.56 6.13
C ASP A 41 15.83 -4.90 6.40
N ASP A 42 16.92 -5.69 6.58
CA ASP A 42 18.28 -5.18 6.80
C ASP A 42 18.78 -4.35 5.59
N GLN A 43 18.47 -4.78 4.37
CA GLN A 43 18.88 -4.09 3.16
C GLN A 43 18.19 -2.74 3.05
N PHE A 44 16.87 -2.71 3.22
CA PHE A 44 16.10 -1.47 3.13
C PHE A 44 16.41 -0.52 4.28
N PHE A 45 16.67 -1.06 5.48
CA PHE A 45 17.10 -0.25 6.61
C PHE A 45 18.41 0.50 6.30
N ARG A 46 19.39 -0.16 5.69
CA ARG A 46 20.63 0.50 5.23
C ARG A 46 20.40 1.54 4.14
N TYR A 47 19.38 1.34 3.30
CA TYR A 47 19.01 2.32 2.28
C TYR A 47 18.15 3.47 2.83
N GLY A 48 17.88 3.45 4.14
CA GLY A 48 17.17 4.52 4.83
C GLY A 48 15.66 4.48 4.69
N VAL A 49 15.08 3.31 4.42
CA VAL A 49 13.63 3.09 4.36
C VAL A 49 13.25 1.83 5.11
N ARG A 50 12.03 1.80 5.64
CA ARG A 50 11.43 0.63 6.25
C ARG A 50 10.04 0.41 5.66
N PHE A 51 9.82 -0.77 5.12
CA PHE A 51 8.51 -1.24 4.74
C PHE A 51 7.79 -1.81 5.95
N ASN A 52 6.64 -1.26 6.30
CA ASN A 52 5.88 -1.73 7.45
C ASN A 52 4.99 -2.92 7.08
N LYS A 53 4.85 -3.87 8.01
CA LYS A 53 3.96 -5.04 7.86
C LYS A 53 2.53 -4.61 8.23
N ASP A 54 1.96 -3.73 7.40
CA ASP A 54 0.63 -3.13 7.59
C ASP A 54 -0.08 -2.91 6.25
N LEU A 55 -1.32 -2.46 6.33
CA LEU A 55 -2.15 -2.07 5.20
C LEU A 55 -2.66 -0.64 5.40
N VAL A 56 -2.58 0.13 4.35
CA VAL A 56 -3.09 1.50 4.29
C VAL A 56 -4.52 1.48 3.76
N LEU A 57 -5.44 1.99 4.53
CA LEU A 57 -6.84 2.17 4.18
C LEU A 57 -7.13 3.66 4.03
N ASP A 58 -7.88 4.03 3.01
CA ASP A 58 -8.18 5.43 2.72
C ASP A 58 -9.66 5.60 2.36
N LEU A 59 -10.29 6.67 2.82
CA LEU A 59 -11.65 6.99 2.41
C LEU A 59 -11.71 7.46 0.96
N ARG A 60 -10.63 8.04 0.44
CA ARG A 60 -10.45 8.34 -0.99
C ARG A 60 -9.89 7.10 -1.68
N SER A 61 -10.77 6.19 -2.06
CA SER A 61 -10.41 4.88 -2.57
C SER A 61 -11.13 4.53 -3.87
N ALA A 62 -10.49 3.67 -4.64
CA ALA A 62 -11.08 3.15 -5.87
C ALA A 62 -12.24 2.20 -5.54
N PRO A 63 -13.32 2.24 -6.33
CA PRO A 63 -14.45 1.34 -6.13
C PRO A 63 -14.14 -0.06 -6.66
N ILE A 64 -14.77 -1.05 -6.02
CA ILE A 64 -14.81 -2.43 -6.50
C ILE A 64 -16.25 -2.83 -6.90
N PRO A 65 -16.42 -3.69 -7.92
CA PRO A 65 -17.71 -4.23 -8.27
C PRO A 65 -18.14 -5.32 -7.28
N VAL A 66 -19.30 -5.15 -6.67
CA VAL A 66 -19.89 -6.14 -5.75
C VAL A 66 -21.22 -6.60 -6.30
N VAL A 67 -21.44 -7.91 -6.28
CA VAL A 67 -22.73 -8.51 -6.71
C VAL A 67 -23.79 -8.20 -5.67
N ASN A 68 -24.81 -7.44 -6.08
CA ASN A 68 -25.92 -7.02 -5.22
C ASN A 68 -27.26 -7.64 -5.70
N GLY A 69 -27.28 -8.96 -5.87
CA GLY A 69 -28.46 -9.73 -6.26
C GLY A 69 -28.51 -10.19 -7.71
N LYS A 70 -29.61 -10.80 -8.08
CA LYS A 70 -29.90 -11.28 -9.45
C LYS A 70 -31.27 -10.75 -9.89
N TYR A 71 -31.40 -10.36 -11.13
CA TYR A 71 -32.67 -10.07 -11.79
C TYR A 71 -32.85 -11.03 -12.95
N GLY A 72 -33.62 -12.09 -12.74
CA GLY A 72 -33.69 -13.24 -13.66
C GLY A 72 -32.33 -13.94 -13.78
N THR A 73 -31.79 -14.03 -15.00
CA THR A 73 -30.47 -14.60 -15.29
C THR A 73 -29.33 -13.58 -15.19
N GLN A 74 -29.64 -12.28 -15.07
CA GLN A 74 -28.63 -11.22 -15.01
C GLN A 74 -28.19 -10.95 -13.58
N VAL A 75 -26.86 -10.85 -13.41
CA VAL A 75 -26.23 -10.46 -12.14
C VAL A 75 -26.22 -8.94 -12.03
N LYS A 76 -26.82 -8.41 -10.98
CA LYS A 76 -26.77 -6.98 -10.68
C LYS A 76 -25.49 -6.67 -9.91
N THR A 77 -24.63 -5.85 -10.49
CA THR A 77 -23.39 -5.40 -9.87
C THR A 77 -23.49 -3.92 -9.52
N GLN A 78 -22.98 -3.56 -8.35
CA GLN A 78 -22.89 -2.18 -7.89
C GLN A 78 -21.45 -1.88 -7.47
N LEU A 79 -21.01 -0.65 -7.73
CA LEU A 79 -19.68 -0.18 -7.36
C LEU A 79 -19.70 0.39 -5.93
N TYR A 80 -18.78 -0.08 -5.10
CA TYR A 80 -18.58 0.39 -3.73
C TYR A 80 -17.14 0.85 -3.52
N PRO A 81 -16.88 2.04 -2.93
CA PRO A 81 -15.53 2.45 -2.53
C PRO A 81 -14.89 1.39 -1.64
N TRP A 82 -13.67 0.97 -1.97
CA TRP A 82 -12.95 -0.06 -1.23
C TRP A 82 -11.73 0.53 -0.53
N PRO A 83 -11.76 0.76 0.79
CA PRO A 83 -10.70 1.49 1.49
C PRO A 83 -9.31 0.89 1.34
N TYR A 84 -9.17 -0.40 1.06
CA TYR A 84 -7.90 -1.08 0.81
C TYR A 84 -7.32 -0.79 -0.59
N PHE A 85 -8.03 -0.04 -1.43
CA PHE A 85 -7.55 0.44 -2.72
C PHE A 85 -7.39 1.97 -2.71
N PRO A 86 -6.45 2.49 -1.88
CA PRO A 86 -6.26 3.92 -1.75
C PRO A 86 -5.89 4.57 -3.08
N PHE A 87 -6.37 5.79 -3.29
CA PHE A 87 -5.81 6.68 -4.27
C PHE A 87 -4.58 7.37 -3.70
N LEU A 88 -3.51 7.36 -4.48
CA LEU A 88 -2.24 7.98 -4.14
C LEU A 88 -2.08 9.30 -4.86
N PHE A 89 -1.60 10.29 -4.14
CA PHE A 89 -1.44 11.66 -4.62
C PHE A 89 0.03 12.04 -4.67
N SER A 90 0.41 12.80 -5.70
CA SER A 90 1.74 13.41 -5.77
C SER A 90 1.94 14.37 -4.60
N LYS A 91 3.13 14.33 -3.99
CA LYS A 91 3.49 15.18 -2.85
C LYS A 91 4.53 16.25 -3.19
N ASN A 92 5.00 16.29 -4.43
CA ASN A 92 6.01 17.24 -4.88
C ASN A 92 6.01 17.34 -6.42
N ASP A 93 6.72 18.35 -6.94
CA ASP A 93 6.90 18.57 -8.38
C ASP A 93 8.11 17.79 -8.95
N HIS A 94 8.39 16.62 -8.39
CA HIS A 94 9.48 15.80 -8.90
C HIS A 94 9.21 15.38 -10.35
N PRO A 95 10.23 15.34 -11.25
CA PRO A 95 10.02 14.98 -12.67
C PRO A 95 9.31 13.63 -12.88
N ILE A 96 9.48 12.67 -11.97
CA ILE A 96 8.79 11.37 -12.01
C ILE A 96 7.27 11.54 -11.82
N ASN A 97 6.85 12.51 -11.01
CA ASN A 97 5.44 12.78 -10.70
C ASN A 97 4.79 13.80 -11.64
N LYS A 98 5.59 14.46 -12.46
CA LYS A 98 5.08 15.52 -13.34
C LYS A 98 4.06 14.95 -14.30
N ASN A 99 2.86 15.53 -14.30
CA ASN A 99 1.71 15.11 -15.10
C ASN A 99 1.15 13.72 -14.72
N LEU A 100 1.51 13.16 -13.56
CA LEU A 100 0.79 12.03 -13.02
C LEU A 100 -0.53 12.51 -12.43
N ASP A 101 -1.60 11.84 -12.83
CA ASP A 101 -2.88 11.91 -12.16
C ASP A 101 -2.89 11.02 -10.92
N VAL A 102 -4.03 10.81 -10.31
CA VAL A 102 -4.20 9.93 -9.16
C VAL A 102 -3.84 8.48 -9.53
N VAL A 103 -3.03 7.84 -8.71
CA VAL A 103 -2.63 6.43 -8.89
C VAL A 103 -3.39 5.55 -7.92
N LYS A 104 -4.04 4.49 -8.42
CA LYS A 104 -4.67 3.48 -7.57
C LYS A 104 -3.60 2.51 -7.06
N ALA A 105 -3.54 2.27 -5.76
CA ALA A 105 -2.83 1.14 -5.17
C ALA A 105 -3.81 0.06 -4.70
N GLU A 106 -3.34 -1.18 -4.56
CA GLU A 106 -4.12 -2.30 -4.06
C GLU A 106 -3.38 -2.93 -2.88
N PHE A 107 -4.04 -2.98 -1.72
CA PHE A 107 -3.49 -3.55 -0.47
C PHE A 107 -2.09 -3.03 -0.12
N ALA A 108 -1.84 -1.75 -0.36
CA ALA A 108 -0.53 -1.15 -0.14
C ALA A 108 -0.17 -1.08 1.36
N GLY A 109 1.10 -1.33 1.67
CA GLY A 109 1.70 -1.07 2.96
C GLY A 109 2.32 0.32 3.06
N SER A 110 2.56 0.79 4.28
CA SER A 110 3.22 2.06 4.52
C SER A 110 4.73 1.94 4.50
N ILE A 111 5.40 3.05 4.14
CA ILE A 111 6.87 3.16 4.14
C ILE A 111 7.29 4.24 5.13
N ASP A 112 8.18 3.90 6.06
CA ASP A 112 8.84 4.89 6.93
C ASP A 112 10.18 5.30 6.33
N LEU A 113 10.46 6.59 6.40
CA LEU A 113 11.78 7.14 6.12
C LEU A 113 12.62 7.11 7.40
N ILE A 114 13.75 6.41 7.38
CA ILE A 114 14.60 6.21 8.54
C ILE A 114 16.02 6.70 8.29
N GLY A 115 16.77 6.95 9.36
CA GLY A 115 18.15 7.44 9.30
C GLY A 115 18.28 8.90 8.87
N SER A 116 19.43 9.48 9.16
CA SER A 116 19.76 10.89 8.88
C SER A 116 20.89 10.97 7.84
N GLY A 117 20.60 11.48 6.67
CA GLY A 117 21.54 12.35 5.97
C GLY A 117 22.39 11.78 4.83
N GLU A 118 22.76 10.51 4.74
CA GLU A 118 23.66 10.06 3.67
C GLU A 118 22.97 9.81 2.33
N VAL A 119 21.69 9.44 2.36
CA VAL A 119 20.88 9.24 1.16
C VAL A 119 19.68 10.19 1.16
N LYS A 120 19.44 10.83 0.02
CA LYS A 120 18.27 11.68 -0.18
C LYS A 120 17.03 10.82 -0.36
N LYS A 121 15.99 11.09 0.41
CA LYS A 121 14.71 10.40 0.38
C LYS A 121 13.62 11.37 -0.02
N THR A 122 12.88 11.03 -1.06
CA THR A 122 11.80 11.87 -1.59
C THR A 122 10.51 11.03 -1.63
N VAL A 123 9.49 11.44 -0.88
CA VAL A 123 8.16 10.83 -0.98
C VAL A 123 7.57 11.26 -2.31
N LEU A 124 7.39 10.33 -3.23
CA LEU A 124 6.78 10.60 -4.53
C LEU A 124 5.26 10.60 -4.42
N LEU A 125 4.69 9.52 -3.90
CA LEU A 125 3.25 9.38 -3.73
C LEU A 125 2.90 8.98 -2.30
N ALA A 126 1.83 9.55 -1.78
CA ALA A 126 1.30 9.22 -0.48
C ALA A 126 -0.24 9.14 -0.49
N SER A 127 -0.80 8.62 0.60
CA SER A 127 -2.25 8.57 0.81
C SER A 127 -2.87 9.97 0.97
N SER A 128 -4.19 10.01 1.09
CA SER A 128 -4.93 11.25 1.36
C SER A 128 -4.81 11.70 2.83
N ASP A 129 -5.61 12.71 3.18
CA ASP A 129 -5.79 13.24 4.54
C ASP A 129 -6.79 12.44 5.40
N ALA A 130 -7.42 11.43 4.83
CA ALA A 130 -8.42 10.59 5.50
C ALA A 130 -8.00 9.11 5.47
N THR A 131 -6.90 8.80 6.13
CA THR A 131 -6.21 7.52 6.08
C THR A 131 -6.20 6.83 7.44
N LYS A 132 -6.26 5.50 7.41
CA LYS A 132 -6.08 4.60 8.54
C LYS A 132 -5.02 3.55 8.18
N VAL A 133 -4.18 3.17 9.15
CA VAL A 133 -3.18 2.10 8.97
C VAL A 133 -3.54 0.94 9.89
N MET A 134 -3.60 -0.27 9.33
CA MET A 134 -3.89 -1.50 10.07
C MET A 134 -2.69 -2.45 10.02
N LYS A 135 -2.12 -2.78 11.18
CA LYS A 135 -1.00 -3.72 11.27
C LYS A 135 -1.46 -5.15 11.01
N ALA A 136 -0.61 -5.91 10.31
CA ALA A 136 -0.80 -7.35 10.20
C ALA A 136 -0.37 -8.07 11.51
N PRO A 137 -1.04 -9.19 11.91
CA PRO A 137 -2.14 -9.81 11.19
C PRO A 137 -3.47 -9.06 11.38
N THR A 138 -4.26 -8.96 10.32
CA THR A 138 -5.59 -8.32 10.38
C THR A 138 -6.60 -9.05 9.52
N ARG A 139 -7.88 -8.99 9.91
CA ARG A 139 -8.97 -9.59 9.14
C ARG A 139 -9.53 -8.59 8.14
N ILE A 140 -9.63 -8.99 6.88
CA ILE A 140 -10.25 -8.22 5.80
C ILE A 140 -11.55 -8.92 5.42
N SER A 141 -12.65 -8.19 5.32
CA SER A 141 -13.95 -8.75 4.92
C SER A 141 -14.72 -7.79 4.02
N LEU A 142 -15.32 -8.31 2.95
CA LEU A 142 -16.25 -7.54 2.11
C LEU A 142 -17.52 -7.14 2.87
N ASN A 143 -17.83 -7.77 3.99
CA ASN A 143 -18.98 -7.40 4.83
C ASN A 143 -18.85 -5.98 5.39
N MET A 144 -17.65 -5.41 5.44
CA MET A 144 -17.47 -4.02 5.85
C MET A 144 -18.19 -3.02 4.93
N LEU A 145 -18.44 -3.39 3.68
CA LEU A 145 -19.17 -2.54 2.73
C LEU A 145 -20.66 -2.36 3.09
N SER A 146 -21.19 -3.18 3.99
CA SER A 146 -22.56 -3.05 4.50
C SER A 146 -22.71 -1.99 5.59
N PHE A 147 -21.61 -1.41 6.04
CA PHE A 147 -21.58 -0.40 7.11
C PHE A 147 -20.90 0.87 6.63
N GLU A 148 -21.33 2.00 7.15
CA GLU A 148 -20.60 3.24 6.92
C GLU A 148 -19.24 3.18 7.61
N PRO A 149 -18.16 3.62 6.94
CA PRO A 149 -16.84 3.61 7.55
C PRO A 149 -16.80 4.57 8.76
N PRO A 150 -16.18 4.16 9.89
CA PRO A 150 -16.04 5.02 11.06
C PRO A 150 -15.00 6.11 10.77
N VAL A 151 -15.44 7.24 10.22
CA VAL A 151 -14.60 8.35 9.75
C VAL A 151 -13.57 8.80 10.79
N GLN A 152 -13.91 8.79 12.09
CA GLN A 152 -13.00 9.20 13.16
C GLN A 152 -11.74 8.32 13.27
N GLN A 153 -11.76 7.10 12.73
CA GLN A 153 -10.60 6.20 12.72
C GLN A 153 -9.63 6.48 11.56
N TYR A 154 -10.06 7.27 10.57
CA TYR A 154 -9.25 7.69 9.44
C TYR A 154 -8.61 9.05 9.73
N ASN A 155 -7.76 9.07 10.74
CA ASN A 155 -7.18 10.27 11.33
C ASN A 155 -5.71 10.49 11.00
N LYS A 156 -5.17 9.73 10.05
CA LYS A 156 -3.82 9.91 9.52
C LYS A 156 -3.88 10.57 8.15
N SER A 157 -2.80 11.24 7.80
CA SER A 157 -2.62 11.91 6.51
C SER A 157 -1.26 11.61 5.92
N ASP A 158 -1.17 11.69 4.60
CA ASP A 158 0.09 11.72 3.87
C ASP A 158 1.02 10.53 4.15
N ILE A 159 0.44 9.34 4.31
CA ILE A 159 1.22 8.11 4.54
C ILE A 159 2.03 7.78 3.30
N PRO A 160 3.38 7.72 3.37
CA PRO A 160 4.23 7.41 2.24
C PRO A 160 4.00 5.97 1.74
N ILE A 161 3.83 5.81 0.43
CA ILE A 161 3.65 4.50 -0.23
C ILE A 161 4.64 4.34 -1.37
N VAL A 162 5.04 5.44 -2.04
CA VAL A 162 6.08 5.42 -3.06
C VAL A 162 7.17 6.40 -2.67
N VAL A 163 8.39 5.90 -2.56
CA VAL A 163 9.55 6.67 -2.12
C VAL A 163 10.69 6.48 -3.11
N LEU A 164 11.32 7.57 -3.50
CA LEU A 164 12.58 7.60 -4.23
C LEU A 164 13.73 7.75 -3.24
N VAL A 165 14.74 6.92 -3.37
CA VAL A 165 15.98 6.99 -2.58
C VAL A 165 17.15 7.19 -3.52
N GLU A 166 17.93 8.26 -3.31
CA GLU A 166 19.04 8.68 -4.16
C GLU A 166 20.29 8.92 -3.32
N GLY A 167 21.45 8.48 -3.80
CA GLY A 167 22.72 8.69 -3.12
C GLY A 167 23.69 7.53 -3.29
N GLU A 168 24.71 7.49 -2.46
CA GLU A 168 25.65 6.39 -2.40
C GLU A 168 25.15 5.33 -1.42
N PHE A 169 25.07 4.08 -1.89
CA PHE A 169 24.58 2.97 -1.09
C PHE A 169 25.70 2.05 -0.69
N GLU A 170 25.76 1.69 0.57
CA GLU A 170 26.68 0.69 1.07
C GLU A 170 26.13 -0.75 0.86
N SER A 171 27.05 -1.66 0.52
CA SER A 171 26.68 -3.07 0.40
C SER A 171 26.26 -3.64 1.77
N VAL A 172 25.21 -4.44 1.81
CA VAL A 172 24.83 -5.21 2.99
C VAL A 172 25.89 -6.23 3.41
N TYR A 173 26.83 -6.54 2.48
CA TYR A 173 27.91 -7.49 2.68
C TYR A 173 29.27 -6.83 2.95
N LYS A 174 29.33 -5.50 3.21
CA LYS A 174 30.59 -4.74 3.35
C LYS A 174 31.54 -5.33 4.40
N ASN A 175 30.99 -6.03 5.42
CA ASN A 175 31.75 -6.58 6.54
C ASN A 175 31.60 -8.11 6.69
N ARG A 176 31.30 -8.80 5.62
CA ARG A 176 31.19 -10.26 5.56
C ARG A 176 32.29 -10.87 4.71
#